data_c60b21f9d93000f35777db6b44b7cb40
#
_entry.id   c60b21f9d93000f35777db6b44b7cb40
#
_cell.length_a   1.000
_cell.length_b   1.000
_cell.length_c   1.000
_cell.angle_alpha   90.00
_cell.angle_beta   90.00
_cell.angle_gamma   90.00
#
_symmetry.space_group_name_H-M   'P 1'
#
loop_
_entity.id
_entity.type
_entity.pdbx_description
1 polymer ?
#
loop_
_entity_poly.entity_id
_entity_poly.type
_entity_poly.pdbx_seq_one_letter_code
_entity_poly.pdbx_strand_id
1 'polypeptide(L)'
;MLRRALLNIYSKEFHPASEIEVCLFNEIWAQINNAAKEGFRQSRAADPDEDFRNEILRNNAVFSAFKVHRMQNDMARLLLDSKGNLKPFEQWKNEVMPIASHQVGTWLRTEYDTAVIRAHQAADWRQFEREKDILPNLRWVESTSIHPGLDHKRFWGTIRPIDDAFWSEHRPGDRWNCKCSLSSTDEPETPVPESSPLDKPQKGLENNPGKDAKLFSDQHPYQSGAREGAKKAVDKLMARIDEMIDEMSNNLTYEEKMAIARNNLEIENSLKVTKGRPMSVEEADKQNANPRHVNELVLDPAGIYRDGRGNRYSRNKNYDRTRDMPYSINCQTCAPAYALRLRGFDVTAKGNTPGSKLEYLSRGHAFEVWMNADGTPARHVSINSWLDAKGYQRMTPKRYMEYFNEVCKEEGVYELCIGWKGGSGHATILQRFADGELRYIEPQSDNSEGSGMEWKDVKYLCEKGASTSHNCRGVMRVDNKLFNLKFIEIFDV
;
A
#
# COMPACT_ATOMS: atom_id res chain seq x y z
N MET A 1 -0.62 9.01 -12.36
CA MET A 1 -1.59 7.89 -12.35
C MET A 1 -2.38 7.83 -13.66
N LEU A 2 -3.31 8.74 -13.98
CA LEU A 2 -4.25 8.64 -15.11
C LEU A 2 -3.58 8.38 -16.48
N ARG A 3 -2.47 9.05 -16.82
CA ARG A 3 -1.76 8.82 -18.09
C ARG A 3 -1.27 7.36 -18.23
N ARG A 4 -0.79 6.75 -17.15
CA ARG A 4 -0.33 5.35 -17.14
C ARG A 4 -1.51 4.40 -17.36
N ALA A 5 -2.62 4.65 -16.68
CA ALA A 5 -3.84 3.87 -16.86
C ALA A 5 -4.38 3.93 -18.31
N LEU A 6 -4.39 5.13 -18.91
CA LEU A 6 -4.78 5.29 -20.31
C LEU A 6 -3.86 4.54 -21.26
N LEU A 7 -2.54 4.55 -21.02
CA LEU A 7 -1.59 3.77 -21.83
C LEU A 7 -1.83 2.26 -21.69
N ASN A 8 -2.15 1.78 -20.49
CA ASN A 8 -2.51 0.37 -20.27
C ASN A 8 -3.79 0.00 -21.05
N ILE A 9 -4.86 0.79 -20.92
CA ILE A 9 -6.14 0.51 -21.62
C ILE A 9 -5.98 0.58 -23.15
N TYR A 10 -5.08 1.43 -23.64
CA TYR A 10 -4.78 1.54 -25.07
C TYR A 10 -3.90 0.41 -25.58
N SER A 11 -3.21 -0.30 -24.71
CA SER A 11 -2.34 -1.43 -25.07
C SER A 11 -3.16 -2.59 -25.65
N LYS A 12 -2.62 -3.26 -26.67
CA LYS A 12 -3.22 -4.48 -27.23
C LYS A 12 -3.15 -5.68 -26.28
N GLU A 13 -2.30 -5.60 -25.27
CA GLU A 13 -2.11 -6.66 -24.26
C GLU A 13 -3.15 -6.60 -23.15
N PHE A 14 -3.84 -5.48 -22.98
CA PHE A 14 -4.86 -5.30 -21.95
C PHE A 14 -6.25 -5.66 -22.48
N HIS A 15 -6.97 -6.48 -21.73
CA HIS A 15 -8.32 -6.94 -22.07
C HIS A 15 -9.38 -6.34 -21.14
N PRO A 16 -9.99 -5.20 -21.49
CA PRO A 16 -10.89 -4.45 -20.61
C PRO A 16 -12.08 -5.24 -20.07
N ALA A 17 -12.55 -6.26 -20.78
CA ALA A 17 -13.68 -7.08 -20.36
C ALA A 17 -13.31 -8.15 -19.30
N SER A 18 -12.06 -8.60 -19.25
CA SER A 18 -11.62 -9.73 -18.43
C SER A 18 -10.55 -9.37 -17.38
N GLU A 19 -10.08 -8.12 -17.38
CA GLU A 19 -9.05 -7.61 -16.50
C GLU A 19 -9.51 -6.30 -15.85
N ILE A 20 -8.85 -5.92 -14.76
CA ILE A 20 -9.08 -4.63 -14.08
C ILE A 20 -7.81 -3.77 -14.23
N GLU A 21 -7.95 -2.53 -14.64
CA GLU A 21 -6.83 -1.59 -14.74
C GLU A 21 -6.33 -1.22 -13.33
N VAL A 22 -5.13 -1.68 -13.00
CA VAL A 22 -4.59 -1.68 -11.64
C VAL A 22 -4.33 -0.27 -11.10
N CYS A 23 -3.87 0.67 -11.95
CA CYS A 23 -3.58 2.03 -11.49
C CYS A 23 -4.84 2.78 -11.06
N LEU A 24 -5.93 2.64 -11.82
CA LEU A 24 -7.23 3.22 -11.47
C LEU A 24 -7.84 2.54 -10.25
N PHE A 25 -7.75 1.21 -10.20
CA PHE A 25 -8.24 0.43 -9.08
C PHE A 25 -7.57 0.87 -7.77
N ASN A 26 -6.25 0.91 -7.74
CA ASN A 26 -5.49 1.29 -6.55
C ASN A 26 -5.79 2.72 -6.08
N GLU A 27 -5.96 3.64 -7.00
CA GLU A 27 -6.31 5.03 -6.67
C GLU A 27 -7.71 5.13 -6.07
N ILE A 28 -8.70 4.55 -6.74
CA ILE A 28 -10.10 4.61 -6.29
C ILE A 28 -10.25 3.89 -4.95
N TRP A 29 -9.67 2.70 -4.84
CA TRP A 29 -9.70 1.95 -3.59
C TRP A 29 -9.04 2.71 -2.44
N ALA A 30 -7.87 3.33 -2.65
CA ALA A 30 -7.22 4.14 -1.63
C ALA A 30 -8.12 5.29 -1.16
N GLN A 31 -8.81 5.97 -2.07
CA GLN A 31 -9.70 7.09 -1.72
C GLN A 31 -10.92 6.61 -0.93
N ILE A 32 -11.58 5.53 -1.34
CA ILE A 32 -12.73 4.98 -0.61
C ILE A 32 -12.31 4.47 0.78
N ASN A 33 -11.14 3.83 0.91
CA ASN A 33 -10.61 3.42 2.22
C ASN A 33 -10.26 4.61 3.12
N ASN A 34 -9.70 5.68 2.55
CA ASN A 34 -9.45 6.91 3.31
C ASN A 34 -10.75 7.54 3.80
N ALA A 35 -11.82 7.51 2.98
CA ALA A 35 -13.15 7.94 3.39
C ALA A 35 -13.69 7.09 4.56
N ALA A 36 -13.53 5.75 4.50
CA ALA A 36 -13.91 4.87 5.59
C ALA A 36 -13.19 5.22 6.90
N LYS A 37 -11.87 5.39 6.84
CA LYS A 37 -11.05 5.81 8.00
C LYS A 37 -11.48 7.15 8.57
N GLU A 38 -11.75 8.12 7.71
CA GLU A 38 -12.24 9.42 8.12
C GLU A 38 -13.59 9.32 8.83
N GLY A 39 -14.52 8.53 8.29
CA GLY A 39 -15.82 8.29 8.88
C GLY A 39 -15.72 7.63 10.26
N PHE A 40 -14.91 6.57 10.41
CA PHE A 40 -14.67 5.93 11.71
C PHE A 40 -14.08 6.90 12.73
N ARG A 41 -13.14 7.74 12.33
CA ARG A 41 -12.53 8.74 13.23
C ARG A 41 -13.52 9.83 13.67
N GLN A 42 -14.52 10.14 12.85
CA GLN A 42 -15.56 11.13 13.17
C GLN A 42 -16.63 10.55 14.12
N SER A 43 -16.81 9.24 14.16
CA SER A 43 -17.74 8.60 15.09
C SER A 43 -17.27 8.76 16.53
N ARG A 44 -18.23 8.94 17.44
CA ARG A 44 -18.02 8.90 18.89
C ARG A 44 -18.12 7.49 19.47
N ALA A 45 -18.53 6.55 18.64
CA ALA A 45 -18.60 5.14 19.03
C ALA A 45 -17.22 4.61 19.37
N ALA A 46 -17.17 3.62 20.28
CA ALA A 46 -15.97 2.81 20.44
C ALA A 46 -15.62 2.18 19.10
N ASP A 47 -14.30 2.00 18.86
CA ASP A 47 -13.82 1.40 17.62
C ASP A 47 -14.62 0.12 17.28
N PRO A 48 -15.15 0.01 16.05
CA PRO A 48 -15.71 -1.25 15.57
C PRO A 48 -14.68 -2.36 15.73
N ASP A 49 -15.16 -3.59 15.89
CA ASP A 49 -14.28 -4.74 15.92
C ASP A 49 -13.39 -4.81 14.65
N GLU A 50 -12.22 -5.40 14.79
CA GLU A 50 -11.23 -5.44 13.71
C GLU A 50 -11.75 -6.21 12.49
N ASP A 51 -12.47 -7.31 12.72
CA ASP A 51 -13.05 -8.12 11.63
C ASP A 51 -14.06 -7.32 10.81
N PHE A 52 -14.90 -6.53 11.47
CA PHE A 52 -15.84 -5.64 10.78
C PHE A 52 -15.13 -4.57 9.92
N ARG A 53 -14.06 -3.99 10.44
CA ARG A 53 -13.23 -3.04 9.67
C ARG A 53 -12.60 -3.71 8.46
N ASN A 54 -12.02 -4.89 8.64
CA ASN A 54 -11.39 -5.67 7.60
C ASN A 54 -12.38 -6.02 6.49
N GLU A 55 -13.61 -6.37 6.85
CA GLU A 55 -14.68 -6.64 5.89
C GLU A 55 -15.05 -5.38 5.08
N ILE A 56 -15.17 -4.21 5.72
CA ILE A 56 -15.38 -2.94 5.00
C ILE A 56 -14.24 -2.67 4.02
N LEU A 57 -12.98 -2.83 4.42
CA LEU A 57 -11.83 -2.62 3.53
C LEU A 57 -11.89 -3.54 2.30
N ARG A 58 -12.27 -4.81 2.50
CA ARG A 58 -12.44 -5.78 1.43
C ARG A 58 -13.61 -5.41 0.50
N ASN A 59 -14.75 -5.05 1.05
CA ASN A 59 -15.93 -4.64 0.27
C ASN A 59 -15.68 -3.35 -0.52
N ASN A 60 -14.88 -2.42 0.00
CA ASN A 60 -14.43 -1.24 -0.73
C ASN A 60 -13.56 -1.61 -1.95
N ALA A 61 -12.74 -2.67 -1.87
CA ALA A 61 -11.98 -3.18 -3.02
C ALA A 61 -12.92 -3.73 -4.09
N VAL A 62 -13.93 -4.52 -3.72
CA VAL A 62 -14.94 -5.05 -4.64
C VAL A 62 -15.68 -3.92 -5.36
N PHE A 63 -16.16 -2.92 -4.62
CA PHE A 63 -16.83 -1.74 -5.19
C PHE A 63 -15.93 -0.99 -6.19
N SER A 64 -14.68 -0.76 -5.79
CA SER A 64 -13.70 -0.05 -6.62
C SER A 64 -13.38 -0.80 -7.90
N ALA A 65 -13.27 -2.14 -7.85
CA ALA A 65 -13.02 -2.97 -9.01
C ALA A 65 -14.19 -2.92 -10.01
N PHE A 66 -15.43 -2.99 -9.56
CA PHE A 66 -16.61 -2.84 -10.42
C PHE A 66 -16.68 -1.44 -11.07
N LYS A 67 -16.39 -0.38 -10.30
CA LYS A 67 -16.32 0.98 -10.83
C LYS A 67 -15.26 1.09 -11.94
N VAL A 68 -14.06 0.57 -11.71
CA VAL A 68 -12.98 0.59 -12.69
C VAL A 68 -13.34 -0.22 -13.92
N HIS A 69 -13.88 -1.44 -13.76
CA HIS A 69 -14.31 -2.25 -14.88
C HIS A 69 -15.33 -1.50 -15.77
N ARG A 70 -16.28 -0.79 -15.16
CA ARG A 70 -17.23 0.06 -15.89
C ARG A 70 -16.51 1.14 -16.66
N MET A 71 -15.66 1.93 -15.97
CA MET A 71 -14.97 3.08 -16.54
C MET A 71 -14.02 2.68 -17.67
N GLN A 72 -13.19 1.65 -17.50
CA GLN A 72 -12.25 1.19 -18.52
C GLN A 72 -12.96 0.69 -19.79
N ASN A 73 -14.10 0.01 -19.63
CA ASN A 73 -14.89 -0.45 -20.78
C ASN A 73 -15.61 0.70 -21.49
N ASP A 74 -16.04 1.74 -20.78
CA ASP A 74 -16.60 2.95 -21.38
C ASP A 74 -15.54 3.68 -22.22
N MET A 75 -14.29 3.73 -21.75
CA MET A 75 -13.16 4.30 -22.50
C MET A 75 -12.72 3.41 -23.67
N ALA A 76 -12.64 2.08 -23.46
CA ALA A 76 -12.17 1.15 -24.47
C ALA A 76 -13.09 1.09 -25.71
N ARG A 77 -14.39 1.33 -25.55
CA ARG A 77 -15.35 1.42 -26.67
C ARG A 77 -15.01 2.50 -27.68
N LEU A 78 -14.25 3.52 -27.26
CA LEU A 78 -13.86 4.64 -28.11
C LEU A 78 -12.49 4.43 -28.78
N LEU A 79 -11.84 3.25 -28.60
CA LEU A 79 -10.52 2.96 -29.18
C LEU A 79 -10.53 2.93 -30.72
N LEU A 80 -11.63 2.46 -31.31
CA LEU A 80 -11.74 2.30 -32.79
C LEU A 80 -12.48 3.49 -33.42
N ASP A 81 -12.07 3.81 -34.63
CA ASP A 81 -12.80 4.73 -35.50
C ASP A 81 -14.02 4.06 -36.15
N SER A 82 -14.79 4.82 -36.93
CA SER A 82 -15.97 4.31 -37.66
C SER A 82 -15.64 3.24 -38.70
N LYS A 83 -14.36 3.07 -39.07
CA LYS A 83 -13.87 2.05 -40.03
C LYS A 83 -13.27 0.85 -39.31
N GLY A 84 -13.28 0.82 -37.97
CA GLY A 84 -12.70 -0.26 -37.19
C GLY A 84 -11.18 -0.17 -36.99
N ASN A 85 -10.54 0.94 -37.35
CA ASN A 85 -9.11 1.13 -37.12
C ASN A 85 -8.85 1.72 -35.73
N LEU A 86 -7.74 1.30 -35.12
CA LEU A 86 -7.28 1.88 -33.85
C LEU A 86 -6.95 3.36 -34.05
N LYS A 87 -7.59 4.24 -33.25
CA LYS A 87 -7.32 5.68 -33.26
C LYS A 87 -5.90 5.95 -32.75
N PRO A 88 -5.23 7.04 -33.20
CA PRO A 88 -4.01 7.51 -32.56
C PRO A 88 -4.23 7.78 -31.07
N PHE A 89 -3.24 7.46 -30.23
CA PHE A 89 -3.36 7.57 -28.77
C PHE A 89 -3.83 8.97 -28.29
N GLU A 90 -3.25 10.04 -28.80
CA GLU A 90 -3.61 11.40 -28.40
C GLU A 90 -5.04 11.78 -28.80
N GLN A 91 -5.52 11.28 -29.95
CA GLN A 91 -6.92 11.48 -30.36
C GLN A 91 -7.86 10.77 -29.39
N TRP A 92 -7.65 9.46 -29.17
CA TRP A 92 -8.47 8.66 -28.26
C TRP A 92 -8.41 9.22 -26.84
N LYS A 93 -7.22 9.59 -26.32
CA LYS A 93 -7.04 10.19 -25.01
C LYS A 93 -7.93 11.44 -24.84
N ASN A 94 -7.95 12.33 -25.82
CA ASN A 94 -8.76 13.54 -25.76
C ASN A 94 -10.27 13.22 -25.72
N GLU A 95 -10.72 12.19 -26.44
CA GLU A 95 -12.12 11.74 -26.45
C GLU A 95 -12.55 11.10 -25.12
N VAL A 96 -11.64 10.38 -24.42
CA VAL A 96 -11.97 9.70 -23.14
C VAL A 96 -11.72 10.56 -21.90
N MET A 97 -10.97 11.66 -22.01
CA MET A 97 -10.69 12.56 -20.88
C MET A 97 -11.97 13.07 -20.17
N PRO A 98 -13.06 13.43 -20.84
CA PRO A 98 -14.32 13.79 -20.17
C PRO A 98 -14.87 12.65 -19.32
N ILE A 99 -14.83 11.39 -19.82
CA ILE A 99 -15.27 10.21 -19.05
C ILE A 99 -14.41 10.05 -17.80
N ALA A 100 -13.08 10.02 -17.99
CA ALA A 100 -12.13 9.85 -16.90
C ALA A 100 -12.28 10.98 -15.84
N SER A 101 -12.30 12.22 -16.27
CA SER A 101 -12.42 13.38 -15.37
C SER A 101 -13.73 13.37 -14.59
N HIS A 102 -14.83 12.96 -15.20
CA HIS A 102 -16.13 12.89 -14.53
C HIS A 102 -16.15 11.77 -13.48
N GLN A 103 -15.65 10.58 -13.81
CA GLN A 103 -15.69 9.42 -12.92
C GLN A 103 -14.63 9.49 -11.80
N VAL A 104 -13.43 10.01 -12.07
CA VAL A 104 -12.36 10.15 -11.07
C VAL A 104 -12.45 11.49 -10.31
N GLY A 105 -13.13 12.49 -10.85
CA GLY A 105 -13.33 13.79 -10.22
C GLY A 105 -14.69 13.88 -9.51
N THR A 106 -15.71 14.31 -10.23
CA THR A 106 -17.01 14.67 -9.62
C THR A 106 -17.70 13.49 -8.94
N TRP A 107 -17.77 12.34 -9.59
CA TRP A 107 -18.45 11.18 -9.00
C TRP A 107 -17.64 10.57 -7.85
N LEU A 108 -16.34 10.44 -7.99
CA LEU A 108 -15.50 9.92 -6.91
C LEU A 108 -15.55 10.83 -5.68
N ARG A 109 -15.68 12.14 -5.86
CA ARG A 109 -15.88 13.08 -4.75
C ARG A 109 -17.20 12.82 -4.02
N THR A 110 -18.29 12.66 -4.76
CA THR A 110 -19.62 12.34 -4.18
C THR A 110 -19.60 10.99 -3.46
N GLU A 111 -18.96 10.00 -4.05
CA GLU A 111 -18.78 8.67 -3.44
C GLU A 111 -17.91 8.75 -2.18
N TYR A 112 -16.83 9.51 -2.21
CA TYR A 112 -15.97 9.76 -1.05
C TYR A 112 -16.78 10.38 0.11
N ASP A 113 -17.44 11.51 -0.15
CA ASP A 113 -18.22 12.23 0.87
C ASP A 113 -19.33 11.34 1.46
N THR A 114 -19.98 10.53 0.62
CA THR A 114 -20.99 9.56 1.06
C THR A 114 -20.38 8.40 1.84
N ALA A 115 -19.22 7.90 1.43
CA ALA A 115 -18.51 6.84 2.13
C ALA A 115 -18.07 7.27 3.53
N VAL A 116 -17.61 8.52 3.72
CA VAL A 116 -17.31 9.09 5.06
C VAL A 116 -18.54 9.01 5.97
N ILE A 117 -19.68 9.49 5.48
CA ILE A 117 -20.93 9.51 6.25
C ILE A 117 -21.37 8.09 6.58
N ARG A 118 -21.34 7.18 5.63
CA ARG A 118 -21.81 5.80 5.82
C ARG A 118 -20.86 4.96 6.70
N ALA A 119 -19.55 5.22 6.66
CA ALA A 119 -18.61 4.62 7.59
C ALA A 119 -18.81 5.11 9.03
N HIS A 120 -19.06 6.42 9.21
CA HIS A 120 -19.45 6.98 10.50
C HIS A 120 -20.71 6.30 11.03
N GLN A 121 -21.76 6.21 10.22
CA GLN A 121 -23.02 5.56 10.60
C GLN A 121 -22.87 4.06 10.85
N ALA A 122 -21.95 3.39 10.15
CA ALA A 122 -21.64 1.99 10.40
C ALA A 122 -21.06 1.77 11.80
N ALA A 123 -20.11 2.63 12.21
CA ALA A 123 -19.54 2.60 13.54
C ALA A 123 -20.59 2.89 14.63
N ASP A 124 -21.41 3.93 14.40
CA ASP A 124 -22.49 4.27 15.33
C ASP A 124 -23.52 3.14 15.47
N TRP A 125 -23.90 2.50 14.35
CA TRP A 125 -24.82 1.36 14.37
C TRP A 125 -24.29 0.20 15.22
N ARG A 126 -23.01 -0.14 15.07
CA ARG A 126 -22.36 -1.18 15.89
C ARG A 126 -22.37 -0.81 17.37
N GLN A 127 -22.26 0.47 17.71
CA GLN A 127 -22.39 0.95 19.09
C GLN A 127 -23.81 0.83 19.59
N PHE A 128 -24.81 1.23 18.80
CA PHE A 128 -26.23 1.09 19.17
C PHE A 128 -26.62 -0.36 19.44
N GLU A 129 -26.14 -1.31 18.64
CA GLU A 129 -26.37 -2.74 18.89
C GLU A 129 -25.77 -3.24 20.21
N ARG A 130 -24.63 -2.68 20.64
CA ARG A 130 -24.03 -2.99 21.95
C ARG A 130 -24.80 -2.39 23.12
N GLU A 131 -25.47 -1.28 22.91
CA GLU A 131 -26.16 -0.52 23.95
C GLU A 131 -27.66 -0.79 24.01
N LYS A 132 -28.22 -1.61 23.13
CA LYS A 132 -29.66 -1.79 22.92
C LYS A 132 -30.43 -2.25 24.17
N ASP A 133 -29.78 -2.91 25.11
CA ASP A 133 -30.41 -3.34 26.37
C ASP A 133 -30.72 -2.16 27.32
N ILE A 134 -30.02 -1.02 27.12
CA ILE A 134 -30.18 0.20 27.92
C ILE A 134 -30.91 1.27 27.09
N LEU A 135 -30.55 1.40 25.81
CA LEU A 135 -31.08 2.38 24.87
C LEU A 135 -31.69 1.66 23.66
N PRO A 136 -32.90 1.07 23.81
CA PRO A 136 -33.45 0.14 22.82
C PRO A 136 -33.92 0.80 21.53
N ASN A 137 -34.11 2.12 21.53
CA ASN A 137 -34.66 2.89 20.41
C ASN A 137 -33.62 3.74 19.75
N LEU A 138 -33.82 4.03 18.46
CA LEU A 138 -33.05 5.00 17.70
C LEU A 138 -33.95 6.19 17.33
N ARG A 139 -33.38 7.39 17.46
CA ARG A 139 -33.97 8.64 17.02
C ARG A 139 -33.32 9.10 15.73
N TRP A 140 -34.10 9.47 14.75
CA TRP A 140 -33.62 10.18 13.56
C TRP A 140 -33.25 11.63 13.90
N VAL A 141 -31.96 11.95 13.79
CA VAL A 141 -31.43 13.30 14.03
C VAL A 141 -31.43 14.08 12.72
N GLU A 142 -31.86 15.34 12.78
CA GLU A 142 -31.93 16.22 11.62
C GLU A 142 -30.56 16.47 10.95
N SER A 143 -30.65 16.84 9.67
CA SER A 143 -29.48 17.10 8.86
C SER A 143 -28.72 18.32 9.32
N THR A 144 -27.41 18.24 9.38
CA THR A 144 -26.50 19.38 9.59
C THR A 144 -26.24 20.17 8.29
N SER A 145 -26.88 19.81 7.17
CA SER A 145 -26.75 20.52 5.91
C SER A 145 -27.46 21.88 5.95
N ILE A 146 -26.86 22.90 5.33
CA ILE A 146 -27.50 24.21 5.13
C ILE A 146 -28.73 24.07 4.22
N HIS A 147 -28.70 23.12 3.29
CA HIS A 147 -29.81 22.81 2.37
C HIS A 147 -30.15 21.31 2.49
N PRO A 148 -30.89 20.90 3.54
CA PRO A 148 -31.28 19.50 3.72
C PRO A 148 -32.29 19.07 2.66
N GLY A 149 -32.22 17.80 2.26
CA GLY A 149 -33.21 17.17 1.40
C GLY A 149 -34.59 17.16 2.05
N LEU A 150 -35.64 17.55 1.32
CA LEU A 150 -36.99 17.57 1.84
C LEU A 150 -37.57 16.18 2.09
N ASP A 151 -37.08 15.19 1.37
CA ASP A 151 -37.46 13.78 1.48
C ASP A 151 -37.15 13.18 2.87
N HIS A 152 -36.01 13.55 3.49
CA HIS A 152 -35.68 13.12 4.84
C HIS A 152 -36.26 13.95 5.96
N LYS A 153 -36.68 15.18 5.68
CA LYS A 153 -37.19 16.13 6.69
C LYS A 153 -38.39 15.58 7.44
N ARG A 154 -39.27 14.80 6.78
CA ARG A 154 -40.45 14.19 7.39
C ARG A 154 -40.15 13.14 8.45
N PHE A 155 -38.95 12.51 8.40
CA PHE A 155 -38.54 11.51 9.32
C PHE A 155 -37.81 12.06 10.54
N TRP A 156 -37.45 13.34 10.56
CA TRP A 156 -36.74 13.94 11.69
C TRP A 156 -37.51 13.78 12.99
N GLY A 157 -36.84 13.37 14.05
CA GLY A 157 -37.45 13.12 15.35
C GLY A 157 -38.18 11.78 15.47
N THR A 158 -38.28 10.97 14.40
CA THR A 158 -38.88 9.64 14.48
C THR A 158 -38.05 8.76 15.40
N ILE A 159 -38.71 8.08 16.36
CA ILE A 159 -38.11 7.17 17.31
C ILE A 159 -38.72 5.76 17.08
N ARG A 160 -37.85 4.80 16.77
CA ARG A 160 -38.23 3.41 16.57
C ARG A 160 -37.22 2.45 17.22
N PRO A 161 -37.64 1.24 17.66
CA PRO A 161 -36.70 0.22 18.09
C PRO A 161 -35.59 -0.04 17.07
N ILE A 162 -34.38 -0.36 17.54
CA ILE A 162 -33.24 -0.65 16.66
C ILE A 162 -33.52 -1.75 15.64
N ASP A 163 -34.37 -2.72 16.03
CA ASP A 163 -34.73 -3.87 15.21
C ASP A 163 -36.01 -3.63 14.36
N ASP A 164 -36.58 -2.40 14.38
CA ASP A 164 -37.77 -2.06 13.59
C ASP A 164 -37.48 -2.10 12.09
N ALA A 165 -38.44 -2.65 11.32
CA ALA A 165 -38.37 -2.71 9.85
C ALA A 165 -38.24 -1.32 9.18
N PHE A 166 -38.70 -0.26 9.85
CA PHE A 166 -38.54 1.12 9.40
C PHE A 166 -37.10 1.44 9.00
N TRP A 167 -36.10 0.98 9.78
CA TRP A 167 -34.69 1.23 9.48
C TRP A 167 -34.16 0.44 8.28
N SER A 168 -34.87 -0.54 7.80
CA SER A 168 -34.56 -1.23 6.53
C SER A 168 -35.08 -0.49 5.32
N GLU A 169 -36.16 0.31 5.48
CA GLU A 169 -36.78 1.06 4.39
C GLU A 169 -36.32 2.53 4.35
N HIS A 170 -36.06 3.09 5.53
CA HIS A 170 -35.71 4.51 5.69
C HIS A 170 -34.62 4.65 6.75
N ARG A 171 -33.53 5.30 6.40
CA ARG A 171 -32.48 5.66 7.36
C ARG A 171 -31.60 6.79 6.86
N PRO A 172 -30.90 7.50 7.76
CA PRO A 172 -29.80 8.36 7.38
C PRO A 172 -28.78 7.64 6.51
N GLY A 173 -28.22 8.33 5.50
CA GLY A 173 -27.22 7.75 4.61
C GLY A 173 -27.77 6.90 3.45
N ASP A 174 -29.08 6.84 3.24
CA ASP A 174 -29.71 6.19 2.09
C ASP A 174 -29.87 7.13 0.87
N ARG A 175 -29.29 8.33 0.97
CA ARG A 175 -29.18 9.35 -0.09
C ARG A 175 -27.75 9.82 -0.24
N TRP A 176 -27.37 10.14 -1.46
CA TRP A 176 -26.07 10.74 -1.73
C TRP A 176 -25.91 12.05 -0.95
N ASN A 177 -24.79 12.24 -0.27
CA ASN A 177 -24.47 13.40 0.56
C ASN A 177 -25.45 13.67 1.72
N CYS A 178 -26.21 12.69 2.19
CA CYS A 178 -27.10 12.82 3.32
C CYS A 178 -26.30 13.10 4.61
N LYS A 179 -26.64 14.18 5.32
CA LYS A 179 -26.01 14.59 6.58
C LYS A 179 -26.93 14.41 7.80
N CYS A 180 -27.95 13.59 7.70
CA CYS A 180 -28.73 13.13 8.84
C CYS A 180 -27.93 12.06 9.61
N SER A 181 -28.24 11.88 10.88
CA SER A 181 -27.66 10.83 11.75
C SER A 181 -28.71 10.14 12.59
N LEU A 182 -28.29 9.15 13.37
CA LEU A 182 -29.09 8.48 14.39
C LEU A 182 -28.50 8.76 15.77
N SER A 183 -29.33 8.69 16.79
CA SER A 183 -28.89 8.61 18.20
C SER A 183 -29.70 7.55 18.92
N SER A 184 -29.04 6.75 19.78
CA SER A 184 -29.74 5.83 20.68
C SER A 184 -30.49 6.61 21.78
N THR A 185 -31.62 6.05 22.24
CA THR A 185 -32.48 6.67 23.26
C THR A 185 -33.34 5.62 23.97
N ASP A 186 -33.75 5.93 25.19
CA ASP A 186 -34.78 5.19 25.95
C ASP A 186 -36.18 5.83 25.86
N GLU A 187 -36.29 6.95 25.10
CA GLU A 187 -37.58 7.59 24.90
C GLU A 187 -38.57 6.70 24.15
N PRO A 188 -39.88 6.87 24.41
CA PRO A 188 -40.92 6.03 23.81
C PRO A 188 -41.00 6.23 22.28
N GLU A 189 -41.44 5.19 21.59
CA GLU A 189 -41.65 5.18 20.15
C GLU A 189 -42.62 6.26 19.69
N THR A 190 -42.36 6.80 18.50
CA THR A 190 -43.27 7.70 17.82
C THR A 190 -44.00 7.00 16.67
N PRO A 191 -45.16 7.54 16.20
CA PRO A 191 -45.77 7.03 14.98
C PRO A 191 -44.83 7.09 13.79
N VAL A 192 -44.88 6.08 12.93
CA VAL A 192 -44.11 6.07 11.67
C VAL A 192 -44.74 7.10 10.72
N PRO A 193 -43.97 8.08 10.21
CA PRO A 193 -44.48 9.02 9.23
C PRO A 193 -44.93 8.32 7.95
N GLU A 194 -45.96 8.87 7.29
CA GLU A 194 -46.34 8.40 5.96
C GLU A 194 -45.17 8.54 4.99
N SER A 195 -44.86 7.45 4.27
CA SER A 195 -43.81 7.42 3.24
C SER A 195 -44.42 7.40 1.83
N SER A 196 -43.65 7.86 0.86
CA SER A 196 -44.01 7.82 -0.55
C SER A 196 -42.98 6.99 -1.34
N PRO A 197 -43.29 6.57 -2.57
CA PRO A 197 -42.33 5.93 -3.43
C PRO A 197 -41.03 6.77 -3.69
N LEU A 198 -41.10 8.08 -3.51
CA LEU A 198 -39.95 8.98 -3.65
C LEU A 198 -39.00 8.95 -2.45
N ASP A 199 -39.48 8.42 -1.32
CA ASP A 199 -38.71 8.33 -0.08
C ASP A 199 -37.88 7.05 0.01
N LYS A 200 -37.92 6.18 -1.00
CA LYS A 200 -37.12 4.95 -1.04
C LYS A 200 -35.62 5.24 -1.18
N PRO A 201 -34.75 4.41 -0.62
CA PRO A 201 -33.30 4.52 -0.75
C PRO A 201 -32.84 4.70 -2.21
N GLN A 202 -31.85 5.55 -2.43
CA GLN A 202 -31.23 5.69 -3.75
C GLN A 202 -30.40 4.45 -4.09
N LYS A 203 -30.38 4.07 -5.39
CA LYS A 203 -29.65 2.88 -5.85
C LYS A 203 -28.17 2.91 -5.40
N GLY A 204 -27.77 1.84 -4.78
CA GLY A 204 -26.43 1.67 -4.21
C GLY A 204 -26.32 2.05 -2.74
N LEU A 205 -27.40 2.54 -2.11
CA LEU A 205 -27.42 2.98 -0.72
C LEU A 205 -28.55 2.31 0.10
N GLU A 206 -29.13 1.24 -0.42
CA GLU A 206 -30.28 0.53 0.19
C GLU A 206 -29.89 -0.23 1.46
N ASN A 207 -28.65 -0.71 1.52
CA ASN A 207 -28.14 -1.53 2.62
C ASN A 207 -27.82 -0.71 3.88
N ASN A 208 -27.78 -1.36 5.03
CA ASN A 208 -27.26 -0.80 6.26
C ASN A 208 -25.79 -1.18 6.43
N PRO A 209 -24.85 -0.24 6.29
CA PRO A 209 -23.41 -0.54 6.34
C PRO A 209 -22.95 -1.05 7.71
N GLY A 210 -23.67 -0.78 8.79
CA GLY A 210 -23.40 -1.32 10.13
C GLY A 210 -23.77 -2.79 10.30
N LYS A 211 -24.63 -3.32 9.41
CA LYS A 211 -25.05 -4.72 9.42
C LYS A 211 -24.26 -5.61 8.45
N ASP A 212 -23.94 -5.09 7.27
CA ASP A 212 -23.34 -5.89 6.20
C ASP A 212 -21.92 -5.46 5.78
N ALA A 213 -21.32 -4.52 6.51
CA ALA A 213 -19.99 -3.99 6.26
C ALA A 213 -19.77 -3.47 4.82
N LYS A 214 -20.82 -3.01 4.13
CA LYS A 214 -20.74 -2.46 2.77
C LYS A 214 -21.09 -0.99 2.77
N LEU A 215 -20.14 -0.12 2.39
CA LEU A 215 -20.42 1.31 2.24
C LEU A 215 -21.33 1.59 1.05
N PHE A 216 -21.36 0.70 0.06
CA PHE A 216 -22.27 0.75 -1.10
C PHE A 216 -22.88 -0.63 -1.30
N SER A 217 -24.19 -0.67 -1.58
CA SER A 217 -24.90 -1.94 -1.75
C SER A 217 -24.57 -2.62 -3.09
N ASP A 218 -24.82 -3.93 -3.17
CA ASP A 218 -24.68 -4.70 -4.40
C ASP A 218 -25.68 -4.25 -5.50
N GLN A 219 -26.69 -3.45 -5.15
CA GLN A 219 -27.61 -2.83 -6.10
C GLN A 219 -27.04 -1.54 -6.73
N HIS A 220 -25.83 -1.12 -6.34
CA HIS A 220 -25.18 0.02 -6.97
C HIS A 220 -25.05 -0.20 -8.49
N PRO A 221 -25.27 0.85 -9.32
CA PRO A 221 -25.25 0.72 -10.78
C PRO A 221 -23.96 0.11 -11.36
N TYR A 222 -22.83 0.19 -10.65
CA TYR A 222 -21.60 -0.48 -11.10
C TYR A 222 -21.68 -2.00 -10.99
N GLN A 223 -22.45 -2.53 -10.04
CA GLN A 223 -22.62 -3.97 -9.83
C GLN A 223 -23.89 -4.50 -10.50
N SER A 224 -25.08 -3.93 -10.17
CA SER A 224 -26.37 -4.38 -10.72
C SER A 224 -26.50 -4.15 -12.21
N GLY A 225 -25.85 -3.13 -12.76
CA GLY A 225 -25.73 -2.82 -14.18
C GLY A 225 -24.35 -3.16 -14.76
N ALA A 226 -23.64 -4.12 -14.15
CA ALA A 226 -22.30 -4.49 -14.57
C ALA A 226 -22.27 -4.99 -16.01
N ARG A 227 -21.19 -4.67 -16.71
CA ARG A 227 -20.95 -5.14 -18.08
C ARG A 227 -20.59 -6.62 -18.07
N GLU A 228 -20.79 -7.27 -19.21
CA GLU A 228 -20.34 -8.65 -19.42
C GLU A 228 -18.86 -8.80 -19.02
N GLY A 229 -18.53 -9.91 -18.34
CA GLY A 229 -17.19 -10.20 -17.84
C GLY A 229 -16.83 -9.52 -16.50
N ALA A 230 -17.54 -8.48 -16.07
CA ALA A 230 -17.20 -7.71 -14.86
C ALA A 230 -17.05 -8.58 -13.62
N LYS A 231 -18.05 -9.40 -13.32
CA LYS A 231 -18.01 -10.27 -12.14
C LYS A 231 -16.79 -11.18 -12.15
N LYS A 232 -16.51 -11.84 -13.29
CA LYS A 232 -15.35 -12.73 -13.43
C LYS A 232 -14.02 -11.99 -13.27
N ALA A 233 -13.91 -10.77 -13.82
CA ALA A 233 -12.71 -9.94 -13.69
C ALA A 233 -12.49 -9.49 -12.24
N VAL A 234 -13.55 -9.08 -11.53
CA VAL A 234 -13.50 -8.70 -10.12
C VAL A 234 -13.17 -9.90 -9.24
N ASP A 235 -13.85 -11.04 -9.43
CA ASP A 235 -13.58 -12.26 -8.65
C ASP A 235 -12.12 -12.71 -8.82
N LYS A 236 -11.57 -12.64 -10.06
CA LYS A 236 -10.16 -12.96 -10.33
C LYS A 236 -9.20 -12.02 -9.60
N LEU A 237 -9.46 -10.72 -9.63
CA LEU A 237 -8.63 -9.73 -8.93
C LEU A 237 -8.69 -9.95 -7.43
N MET A 238 -9.89 -10.15 -6.85
CA MET A 238 -10.05 -10.36 -5.42
C MET A 238 -9.39 -11.65 -4.94
N ALA A 239 -9.53 -12.75 -5.68
CA ALA A 239 -8.83 -14.00 -5.39
C ALA A 239 -7.31 -13.81 -5.38
N ARG A 240 -6.76 -13.01 -6.32
CA ARG A 240 -5.33 -12.69 -6.37
C ARG A 240 -4.89 -11.86 -5.16
N ILE A 241 -5.70 -10.91 -4.72
CA ILE A 241 -5.43 -10.11 -3.51
C ILE A 241 -5.48 -11.00 -2.27
N ASP A 242 -6.50 -11.84 -2.13
CA ASP A 242 -6.65 -12.76 -1.01
C ASP A 242 -5.44 -13.73 -0.92
N GLU A 243 -5.01 -14.31 -2.06
CA GLU A 243 -3.80 -15.15 -2.13
C GLU A 243 -2.54 -14.39 -1.63
N MET A 244 -2.35 -13.15 -2.07
CA MET A 244 -1.22 -12.33 -1.62
C MET A 244 -1.27 -12.04 -0.11
N ILE A 245 -2.47 -11.85 0.46
CA ILE A 245 -2.67 -11.59 1.89
C ILE A 245 -2.36 -12.84 2.72
N ASP A 246 -2.80 -14.00 2.26
CA ASP A 246 -2.58 -15.28 2.95
C ASP A 246 -1.09 -15.67 3.01
N GLU A 247 -0.31 -15.23 2.02
CA GLU A 247 1.15 -15.45 2.00
C GLU A 247 1.94 -14.53 2.96
N MET A 248 1.31 -13.48 3.51
CA MET A 248 1.99 -12.50 4.37
C MET A 248 2.00 -12.94 5.83
N SER A 249 3.04 -12.51 6.56
CA SER A 249 3.18 -12.79 7.99
C SER A 249 1.94 -12.39 8.81
N ASN A 250 1.63 -13.20 9.82
CA ASN A 250 0.50 -12.96 10.74
C ASN A 250 0.72 -11.79 11.70
N ASN A 251 1.93 -11.25 11.77
CA ASN A 251 2.23 -10.06 12.58
C ASN A 251 1.98 -8.73 11.85
N LEU A 252 1.47 -8.79 10.62
CA LEU A 252 0.97 -7.63 9.89
C LEU A 252 -0.53 -7.48 10.10
N THR A 253 -0.97 -6.25 10.30
CA THR A 253 -2.41 -5.95 10.33
C THR A 253 -3.03 -6.20 8.95
N TYR A 254 -4.33 -6.48 8.91
CA TYR A 254 -5.04 -6.66 7.63
C TYR A 254 -4.91 -5.43 6.73
N GLU A 255 -4.93 -4.23 7.31
CA GLU A 255 -4.73 -2.98 6.57
C GLU A 255 -3.34 -2.90 5.92
N GLU A 256 -2.28 -3.27 6.63
CA GLU A 256 -0.93 -3.35 6.08
C GLU A 256 -0.85 -4.38 4.94
N LYS A 257 -1.41 -5.57 5.15
CA LYS A 257 -1.48 -6.63 4.13
C LYS A 257 -2.20 -6.15 2.87
N MET A 258 -3.35 -5.52 3.01
CA MET A 258 -4.10 -4.95 1.89
C MET A 258 -3.32 -3.86 1.15
N ALA A 259 -2.63 -2.97 1.86
CA ALA A 259 -1.80 -1.94 1.25
C ALA A 259 -0.62 -2.54 0.48
N ILE A 260 0.03 -3.57 1.02
CA ILE A 260 1.13 -4.30 0.37
C ILE A 260 0.62 -5.06 -0.86
N ALA A 261 -0.50 -5.77 -0.76
CA ALA A 261 -1.09 -6.48 -1.91
C ALA A 261 -1.38 -5.52 -3.07
N ARG A 262 -1.97 -4.36 -2.78
CA ARG A 262 -2.19 -3.29 -3.76
C ARG A 262 -0.88 -2.79 -4.38
N ASN A 263 0.15 -2.58 -3.57
CA ASN A 263 1.47 -2.16 -4.05
C ASN A 263 2.11 -3.26 -4.93
N ASN A 264 1.96 -4.53 -4.56
CA ASN A 264 2.44 -5.66 -5.35
C ASN A 264 1.79 -5.70 -6.74
N LEU A 265 0.48 -5.47 -6.86
CA LEU A 265 -0.21 -5.36 -8.15
C LEU A 265 0.37 -4.22 -9.02
N GLU A 266 0.75 -3.10 -8.42
CA GLU A 266 1.39 -2.01 -9.16
C GLU A 266 2.83 -2.34 -9.58
N ILE A 267 3.58 -3.09 -8.77
CA ILE A 267 4.91 -3.59 -9.13
C ILE A 267 4.78 -4.56 -10.31
N GLU A 268 3.87 -5.55 -10.26
CA GLU A 268 3.57 -6.46 -11.38
C GLU A 268 3.29 -5.68 -12.67
N ASN A 269 2.39 -4.71 -12.60
CA ASN A 269 2.03 -3.90 -13.76
C ASN A 269 3.18 -3.03 -14.28
N SER A 270 4.05 -2.54 -13.39
CA SER A 270 5.16 -1.65 -13.77
C SER A 270 6.33 -2.41 -14.37
N LEU A 271 6.66 -3.59 -13.84
CA LEU A 271 7.74 -4.45 -14.32
C LEU A 271 7.30 -5.42 -15.42
N LYS A 272 5.98 -5.57 -15.65
CA LYS A 272 5.39 -6.55 -16.58
C LYS A 272 5.74 -7.99 -16.20
N VAL A 273 5.74 -8.27 -14.91
CA VAL A 273 5.96 -9.61 -14.33
C VAL A 273 4.79 -10.00 -13.45
N THR A 274 4.65 -11.29 -13.22
CA THR A 274 3.70 -11.82 -12.22
C THR A 274 4.49 -12.21 -10.98
N LYS A 275 4.05 -11.74 -9.81
CA LYS A 275 4.60 -12.17 -8.53
C LYS A 275 4.38 -13.69 -8.38
N GLY A 276 5.46 -14.41 -8.09
CA GLY A 276 5.44 -15.82 -7.72
C GLY A 276 5.18 -16.02 -6.22
N ARG A 277 5.45 -17.25 -5.73
CA ARG A 277 5.47 -17.52 -4.29
C ARG A 277 6.57 -16.72 -3.59
N PRO A 278 6.40 -16.41 -2.30
CA PRO A 278 7.49 -15.87 -1.46
C PRO A 278 8.74 -16.77 -1.56
N MET A 279 9.91 -16.16 -1.66
CA MET A 279 11.18 -16.88 -1.71
C MET A 279 11.69 -17.14 -0.29
N SER A 280 12.46 -18.25 -0.11
CA SER A 280 13.24 -18.44 1.11
C SER A 280 14.36 -17.38 1.21
N VAL A 281 15.00 -17.31 2.38
CA VAL A 281 16.17 -16.42 2.59
C VAL A 281 17.27 -16.75 1.58
N GLU A 282 17.57 -18.04 1.37
CA GLU A 282 18.61 -18.50 0.48
C GLU A 282 18.28 -18.21 -0.99
N GLU A 283 17.02 -18.31 -1.39
CA GLU A 283 16.55 -17.98 -2.73
C GLU A 283 16.58 -16.47 -3.00
N ALA A 284 16.27 -15.66 -1.99
CA ALA A 284 16.21 -14.20 -2.11
C ALA A 284 17.57 -13.53 -2.05
N ASP A 285 18.53 -14.16 -1.36
CA ASP A 285 19.87 -13.63 -1.10
C ASP A 285 20.86 -13.89 -2.26
N LYS A 286 22.08 -13.43 -2.09
CA LYS A 286 23.24 -13.69 -2.95
C LYS A 286 23.01 -13.34 -4.42
N GLN A 287 23.36 -14.25 -5.31
CA GLN A 287 23.32 -14.04 -6.75
C GLN A 287 21.97 -13.56 -7.28
N ASN A 288 20.90 -13.85 -6.56
CA ASN A 288 19.56 -13.47 -6.96
C ASN A 288 19.24 -12.00 -6.66
N ALA A 289 19.77 -11.42 -5.59
CA ALA A 289 19.61 -10.00 -5.32
C ALA A 289 20.66 -9.14 -6.07
N ASN A 290 21.90 -9.62 -6.15
CA ASN A 290 22.95 -9.00 -6.96
C ASN A 290 23.47 -10.01 -8.00
N PRO A 291 23.08 -9.92 -9.28
CA PRO A 291 23.43 -10.90 -10.32
C PRO A 291 24.93 -10.98 -10.60
N ARG A 292 25.69 -9.99 -10.15
CA ARG A 292 27.15 -9.98 -10.20
C ARG A 292 27.74 -9.97 -8.82
N HIS A 293 27.43 -10.96 -8.04
CA HIS A 293 28.06 -11.28 -6.77
C HIS A 293 29.56 -11.21 -6.87
N VAL A 294 30.09 -10.06 -6.57
CA VAL A 294 31.43 -9.75 -6.95
C VAL A 294 32.43 -10.28 -5.94
N ASN A 295 32.95 -11.43 -6.18
CA ASN A 295 34.36 -11.62 -5.86
C ASN A 295 35.16 -10.81 -6.89
N GLU A 296 35.42 -9.57 -6.58
CA GLU A 296 35.74 -8.45 -7.46
C GLU A 296 37.01 -8.61 -8.28
N LEU A 297 37.84 -9.58 -7.97
CA LEU A 297 39.12 -9.81 -8.62
C LEU A 297 39.01 -10.64 -9.89
N VAL A 298 37.94 -11.43 -10.04
CA VAL A 298 37.81 -12.41 -11.14
C VAL A 298 36.97 -11.87 -12.29
N LEU A 299 36.11 -10.88 -12.03
CA LEU A 299 35.10 -10.42 -12.99
C LEU A 299 35.31 -8.99 -13.49
N ASP A 300 36.42 -8.33 -13.11
CA ASP A 300 36.62 -6.94 -13.47
C ASP A 300 37.41 -6.77 -14.77
N PRO A 301 36.72 -6.38 -15.85
CA PRO A 301 37.40 -6.06 -17.11
C PRO A 301 38.29 -4.82 -17.03
N ALA A 302 38.17 -4.00 -15.97
CA ALA A 302 38.97 -2.80 -15.78
C ALA A 302 40.36 -3.03 -15.16
N GLY A 303 40.70 -4.29 -14.85
CA GLY A 303 42.02 -4.66 -14.33
C GLY A 303 42.30 -4.14 -12.93
N ILE A 304 41.37 -4.34 -12.00
CA ILE A 304 41.55 -3.97 -10.60
C ILE A 304 42.34 -5.04 -9.85
N TYR A 305 43.21 -4.55 -9.00
CA TYR A 305 44.13 -5.36 -8.20
C TYR A 305 44.00 -5.03 -6.71
N ARG A 306 44.38 -5.95 -5.85
CA ARG A 306 44.56 -5.69 -4.42
C ARG A 306 46.03 -5.55 -4.09
N ASP A 307 46.39 -4.56 -3.28
CA ASP A 307 47.74 -4.45 -2.72
C ASP A 307 47.92 -5.49 -1.58
N GLY A 308 49.16 -5.61 -1.07
CA GLY A 308 49.49 -6.48 0.04
C GLY A 308 48.80 -6.13 1.37
N ARG A 309 48.02 -5.04 1.43
CA ARG A 309 47.18 -4.61 2.56
C ARG A 309 45.69 -4.84 2.27
N GLY A 310 45.34 -5.46 1.14
CA GLY A 310 43.99 -5.73 0.72
C GLY A 310 43.26 -4.50 0.13
N ASN A 311 43.93 -3.35 -0.04
CA ASN A 311 43.33 -2.18 -0.67
C ASN A 311 43.24 -2.39 -2.18
N ARG A 312 42.13 -1.91 -2.76
CA ARG A 312 41.93 -1.97 -4.20
C ARG A 312 42.67 -0.84 -4.89
N TYR A 313 43.25 -1.13 -6.02
CA TYR A 313 43.81 -0.12 -6.93
C TYR A 313 43.63 -0.57 -8.38
N SER A 314 43.53 0.39 -9.30
CA SER A 314 43.61 0.14 -10.73
C SER A 314 44.91 0.74 -11.30
N ARG A 315 45.52 0.01 -12.22
CA ARG A 315 46.63 0.54 -13.05
C ARG A 315 46.12 1.45 -14.15
N ASN A 316 44.81 1.43 -14.42
CA ASN A 316 44.18 2.34 -15.35
C ASN A 316 43.97 3.70 -14.68
N LYS A 317 44.67 4.73 -15.17
CA LYS A 317 44.57 6.10 -14.67
C LYS A 317 43.19 6.73 -14.88
N ASN A 318 42.39 6.19 -15.80
CA ASN A 318 41.03 6.62 -16.10
C ASN A 318 39.97 5.77 -15.39
N TYR A 319 40.38 4.93 -14.44
CA TYR A 319 39.46 4.10 -13.68
C TYR A 319 38.54 4.96 -12.82
N ASP A 320 37.25 4.73 -12.97
CA ASP A 320 36.20 5.26 -12.11
C ASP A 320 35.33 4.12 -11.58
N ARG A 321 35.32 3.94 -10.26
CA ARG A 321 34.61 2.82 -9.62
C ARG A 321 33.13 2.79 -9.97
N THR A 322 32.48 3.96 -10.06
CA THR A 322 31.06 4.06 -10.38
C THR A 322 30.76 3.61 -11.80
N ARG A 323 31.65 3.95 -12.75
CA ARG A 323 31.50 3.54 -14.15
C ARG A 323 31.97 2.10 -14.38
N ASP A 324 33.10 1.73 -13.78
CA ASP A 324 33.81 0.48 -14.12
C ASP A 324 33.44 -0.70 -13.22
N MET A 325 32.84 -0.42 -12.04
CA MET A 325 32.39 -1.47 -11.07
C MET A 325 31.02 -1.15 -10.46
N PRO A 326 30.00 -0.94 -11.25
CA PRO A 326 28.71 -0.47 -10.77
C PRO A 326 28.03 -1.44 -9.77
N TYR A 327 28.29 -2.73 -9.88
CA TYR A 327 27.71 -3.75 -9.01
C TYR A 327 28.46 -3.94 -7.67
N SER A 328 29.65 -3.35 -7.51
CA SER A 328 30.36 -3.33 -6.23
C SER A 328 29.97 -2.17 -5.31
N ILE A 329 29.10 -1.30 -5.79
CA ILE A 329 28.65 -0.07 -5.10
C ILE A 329 27.13 0.12 -5.20
N ASN A 330 26.37 -0.96 -5.36
CA ASN A 330 24.92 -0.95 -5.51
C ASN A 330 24.16 -1.54 -4.30
N CYS A 331 24.75 -1.54 -3.12
CA CYS A 331 24.13 -2.08 -1.90
C CYS A 331 22.73 -1.50 -1.61
N GLN A 332 22.53 -0.21 -1.90
CA GLN A 332 21.26 0.49 -1.74
C GLN A 332 20.14 0.02 -2.69
N THR A 333 20.44 -0.82 -3.68
CA THR A 333 19.46 -1.46 -4.55
C THR A 333 19.38 -2.97 -4.31
N CYS A 334 20.44 -3.59 -3.77
CA CYS A 334 20.43 -4.99 -3.40
C CYS A 334 19.50 -5.27 -2.19
N ALA A 335 19.49 -4.40 -1.19
CA ALA A 335 18.61 -4.54 -0.03
C ALA A 335 17.12 -4.52 -0.42
N PRO A 336 16.60 -3.55 -1.18
CA PRO A 336 15.21 -3.61 -1.66
C PRO A 336 14.95 -4.75 -2.67
N ALA A 337 15.92 -5.17 -3.50
CA ALA A 337 15.77 -6.35 -4.34
C ALA A 337 15.54 -7.60 -3.50
N TYR A 338 16.35 -7.81 -2.46
CA TYR A 338 16.17 -8.91 -1.50
C TYR A 338 14.76 -8.87 -0.88
N ALA A 339 14.31 -7.72 -0.38
CA ALA A 339 12.99 -7.58 0.23
C ALA A 339 11.84 -7.88 -0.75
N LEU A 340 11.96 -7.48 -2.02
CA LEU A 340 10.97 -7.82 -3.05
C LEU A 340 11.00 -9.30 -3.44
N ARG A 341 12.18 -9.93 -3.44
CA ARG A 341 12.32 -11.37 -3.69
C ARG A 341 11.64 -12.18 -2.58
N LEU A 342 11.79 -11.79 -1.31
CA LEU A 342 11.02 -12.38 -0.21
C LEU A 342 9.51 -12.27 -0.43
N ARG A 343 9.04 -11.24 -1.11
CA ARG A 343 7.61 -11.09 -1.48
C ARG A 343 7.20 -11.95 -2.68
N GLY A 344 8.17 -12.55 -3.41
CA GLY A 344 7.93 -13.40 -4.56
C GLY A 344 8.22 -12.75 -5.93
N PHE A 345 8.85 -11.58 -5.97
CA PHE A 345 9.28 -10.95 -7.23
C PHE A 345 10.64 -11.48 -7.66
N ASP A 346 10.74 -12.03 -8.86
CA ASP A 346 12.03 -12.43 -9.44
C ASP A 346 12.71 -11.21 -10.08
N VAL A 347 13.26 -10.36 -9.24
CA VAL A 347 13.97 -9.14 -9.62
C VAL A 347 15.42 -9.20 -9.15
N THR A 348 16.30 -8.51 -9.87
CA THR A 348 17.70 -8.32 -9.52
C THR A 348 18.06 -6.84 -9.44
N ALA A 349 19.05 -6.51 -8.62
CA ALA A 349 19.51 -5.12 -8.45
C ALA A 349 20.36 -4.68 -9.62
N LYS A 350 20.04 -3.53 -10.23
CA LYS A 350 20.92 -2.87 -11.20
C LYS A 350 22.18 -2.33 -10.55
N GLY A 351 23.25 -2.27 -11.35
CA GLY A 351 24.50 -1.64 -10.96
C GLY A 351 24.36 -0.12 -10.82
N ASN A 352 25.05 0.45 -9.86
CA ASN A 352 25.07 1.91 -9.64
C ASN A 352 25.73 2.64 -10.81
N THR A 353 25.01 3.57 -11.45
CA THR A 353 25.48 4.31 -12.60
C THR A 353 25.40 5.83 -12.37
N PRO A 354 26.38 6.61 -12.86
CA PRO A 354 26.39 8.06 -12.68
C PRO A 354 25.11 8.73 -13.24
N GLY A 355 24.61 9.72 -12.53
CA GLY A 355 23.42 10.49 -12.93
C GLY A 355 22.09 9.76 -12.82
N SER A 356 22.09 8.53 -12.34
CA SER A 356 20.88 7.70 -12.19
C SER A 356 20.23 7.87 -10.81
N LYS A 357 19.01 7.32 -10.66
CA LYS A 357 18.36 7.23 -9.36
C LYS A 357 19.13 6.31 -8.40
N LEU A 358 19.92 5.37 -8.91
CA LEU A 358 20.77 4.50 -8.10
C LEU A 358 21.88 5.31 -7.43
N GLU A 359 22.52 6.22 -8.17
CA GLU A 359 23.48 7.15 -7.58
C GLU A 359 22.82 8.06 -6.54
N TYR A 360 21.62 8.57 -6.82
CA TYR A 360 20.85 9.36 -5.86
C TYR A 360 20.65 8.60 -4.54
N LEU A 361 20.18 7.36 -4.61
CA LEU A 361 19.98 6.52 -3.43
C LEU A 361 21.29 6.28 -2.65
N SER A 362 22.43 6.16 -3.34
CA SER A 362 23.74 5.94 -2.72
C SER A 362 24.26 7.14 -1.92
N ARG A 363 23.68 8.31 -2.12
CA ARG A 363 24.07 9.57 -1.46
C ARG A 363 23.30 9.86 -0.16
N GLY A 364 22.84 8.83 0.54
CA GLY A 364 22.14 8.95 1.82
C GLY A 364 20.62 8.90 1.71
N HIS A 365 20.09 8.48 0.57
CA HIS A 365 18.66 8.41 0.28
C HIS A 365 18.10 6.97 0.22
N ALA A 366 18.85 5.97 0.69
CA ALA A 366 18.50 4.55 0.53
C ALA A 366 17.07 4.23 1.04
N PHE A 367 16.65 4.79 2.15
CA PHE A 367 15.32 4.54 2.71
C PHE A 367 14.15 5.16 1.94
N GLU A 368 14.40 6.06 0.97
CA GLU A 368 13.33 6.69 0.18
C GLU A 368 12.63 5.74 -0.80
N VAL A 369 13.18 4.56 -0.98
CA VAL A 369 12.52 3.47 -1.72
C VAL A 369 11.29 2.91 -1.00
N TRP A 370 11.06 3.30 0.26
CA TRP A 370 9.98 2.81 1.09
C TRP A 370 9.00 3.90 1.50
N MET A 371 7.72 3.52 1.57
CA MET A 371 6.63 4.37 2.03
C MET A 371 5.80 3.62 3.07
N ASN A 372 5.11 4.36 3.93
CA ASN A 372 4.11 3.80 4.82
C ASN A 372 2.87 3.34 4.03
N ALA A 373 2.01 2.53 4.66
CA ALA A 373 0.78 2.02 4.06
C ALA A 373 -0.18 3.12 3.56
N ASP A 374 -0.13 4.31 4.16
CA ASP A 374 -0.88 5.51 3.75
C ASP A 374 -0.23 6.31 2.60
N GLY A 375 0.92 5.86 2.10
CA GLY A 375 1.68 6.52 1.03
C GLY A 375 2.57 7.68 1.49
N THR A 376 2.67 7.94 2.79
CA THR A 376 3.62 8.93 3.33
C THR A 376 5.04 8.38 3.35
N PRO A 377 6.08 9.25 3.34
CA PRO A 377 7.46 8.80 3.45
C PRO A 377 7.71 8.00 4.73
N ALA A 378 8.31 6.81 4.59
CA ALA A 378 8.70 6.01 5.74
C ALA A 378 9.89 6.65 6.48
N ARG A 379 9.97 6.40 7.79
CA ARG A 379 11.05 6.92 8.63
C ARG A 379 11.79 5.77 9.29
N HIS A 380 13.11 5.85 9.26
CA HIS A 380 13.99 4.94 9.99
C HIS A 380 14.24 5.42 11.43
N VAL A 381 14.60 4.50 12.29
CA VAL A 381 15.10 4.83 13.63
C VAL A 381 16.58 5.10 13.52
N SER A 382 16.99 6.36 13.60
CA SER A 382 18.39 6.71 13.46
C SER A 382 19.19 6.32 14.71
N ILE A 383 20.46 5.93 14.51
CA ILE A 383 21.38 5.63 15.61
C ILE A 383 21.54 6.84 16.53
N ASN A 384 21.59 8.05 15.96
CA ASN A 384 21.74 9.27 16.76
C ASN A 384 20.51 9.55 17.62
N SER A 385 19.31 9.48 17.05
CA SER A 385 18.07 9.70 17.83
C SER A 385 17.90 8.66 18.95
N TRP A 386 18.34 7.43 18.73
CA TRP A 386 18.31 6.39 19.75
C TRP A 386 19.36 6.67 20.86
N LEU A 387 20.59 7.09 20.49
CA LEU A 387 21.62 7.50 21.45
C LEU A 387 21.14 8.64 22.34
N ASP A 388 20.55 9.68 21.72
CA ASP A 388 20.01 10.84 22.42
C ASP A 388 18.90 10.45 23.39
N ALA A 389 17.97 9.59 22.96
CA ALA A 389 16.88 9.10 23.81
C ALA A 389 17.38 8.27 25.01
N LYS A 390 18.52 7.59 24.89
CA LYS A 390 19.16 6.81 25.96
C LYS A 390 20.14 7.62 26.81
N GLY A 391 20.46 8.85 26.42
CA GLY A 391 21.50 9.65 27.07
C GLY A 391 22.92 9.12 26.82
N TYR A 392 23.14 8.38 25.72
CA TYR A 392 24.45 7.83 25.37
C TYR A 392 25.20 8.78 24.45
N GLN A 393 26.49 8.99 24.71
CA GLN A 393 27.31 9.90 23.89
C GLN A 393 27.95 9.23 22.65
N ARG A 394 28.05 7.91 22.61
CA ARG A 394 28.68 7.18 21.52
C ARG A 394 28.18 5.73 21.42
N MET A 395 28.26 5.16 20.24
CA MET A 395 28.03 3.72 20.02
C MET A 395 29.21 2.88 20.50
N THR A 396 28.88 1.70 21.04
CA THR A 396 29.83 0.62 21.38
C THR A 396 29.25 -0.69 20.85
N PRO A 397 30.03 -1.77 20.73
CA PRO A 397 29.49 -3.07 20.30
C PRO A 397 28.29 -3.53 21.13
N LYS A 398 28.33 -3.34 22.45
CA LYS A 398 27.20 -3.65 23.34
C LYS A 398 25.97 -2.81 23.03
N ARG A 399 26.13 -1.51 22.78
CA ARG A 399 25.03 -0.59 22.46
C ARG A 399 24.44 -0.85 21.08
N TYR A 400 25.23 -1.32 20.12
CA TYR A 400 24.67 -1.77 18.82
C TYR A 400 23.75 -2.97 19.01
N MET A 401 24.12 -3.93 19.85
CA MET A 401 23.25 -5.06 20.15
C MET A 401 21.96 -4.64 20.85
N GLU A 402 22.08 -3.71 21.82
CA GLU A 402 20.93 -3.11 22.50
C GLU A 402 20.01 -2.40 21.49
N TYR A 403 20.58 -1.56 20.65
CA TYR A 403 19.86 -0.85 19.59
C TYR A 403 19.12 -1.82 18.63
N PHE A 404 19.82 -2.81 18.11
CA PHE A 404 19.22 -3.77 17.17
C PHE A 404 18.12 -4.60 17.84
N ASN A 405 18.30 -5.03 19.08
CA ASN A 405 17.25 -5.79 19.78
C ASN A 405 16.01 -4.94 20.11
N GLU A 406 16.17 -3.64 20.32
CA GLU A 406 15.04 -2.74 20.53
C GLU A 406 14.32 -2.39 19.21
N VAL A 407 15.06 -2.03 18.18
CA VAL A 407 14.49 -1.56 16.90
C VAL A 407 13.98 -2.72 16.06
N CYS A 408 14.67 -3.87 16.09
CA CYS A 408 14.25 -5.09 15.42
C CYS A 408 13.58 -6.07 16.41
N LYS A 409 12.70 -5.58 17.26
CA LYS A 409 12.05 -6.39 18.31
C LYS A 409 11.08 -7.40 17.73
N GLU A 410 10.31 -7.00 16.74
CA GLU A 410 9.27 -7.82 16.12
C GLU A 410 9.83 -8.67 15.00
N GLU A 411 9.25 -9.84 14.76
CA GLU A 411 9.51 -10.62 13.55
C GLU A 411 9.31 -9.75 12.31
N GLY A 412 10.28 -9.80 11.38
CA GLY A 412 10.20 -8.98 10.17
C GLY A 412 11.56 -8.75 9.51
N VAL A 413 11.51 -8.04 8.40
CA VAL A 413 12.66 -7.67 7.57
C VAL A 413 12.97 -6.19 7.76
N TYR A 414 14.22 -5.90 8.02
CA TYR A 414 14.70 -4.56 8.34
C TYR A 414 15.87 -4.18 7.44
N GLU A 415 15.80 -3.00 6.81
CA GLU A 415 16.95 -2.44 6.12
C GLU A 415 17.84 -1.68 7.10
N LEU A 416 19.13 -2.00 7.08
CA LEU A 416 20.17 -1.37 7.87
C LEU A 416 21.07 -0.51 6.98
N CYS A 417 21.21 0.77 7.28
CA CYS A 417 22.20 1.64 6.67
C CYS A 417 23.31 2.00 7.65
N ILE A 418 24.56 1.83 7.22
CA ILE A 418 25.78 2.09 7.99
C ILE A 418 26.62 3.12 7.24
N GLY A 419 27.21 4.08 7.97
CA GLY A 419 28.22 5.01 7.42
C GLY A 419 29.62 4.59 7.81
N TRP A 420 30.53 4.57 6.85
CA TRP A 420 31.94 4.26 7.08
C TRP A 420 32.76 5.51 7.39
N LYS A 421 33.86 5.37 8.13
CA LYS A 421 34.76 6.50 8.47
C LYS A 421 35.30 7.26 7.26
N GLY A 422 35.38 6.61 6.10
CA GLY A 422 35.87 7.21 4.85
C GLY A 422 34.84 8.01 4.06
N GLY A 423 33.63 8.27 4.61
CA GLY A 423 32.59 9.03 3.95
C GLY A 423 31.70 8.23 3.01
N SER A 424 31.92 6.92 2.86
CA SER A 424 31.02 5.98 2.17
C SER A 424 30.08 5.30 3.16
N GLY A 425 29.11 4.54 2.64
CA GLY A 425 28.14 3.79 3.44
C GLY A 425 27.91 2.39 2.89
N HIS A 426 27.07 1.66 3.59
CA HIS A 426 26.56 0.35 3.18
C HIS A 426 25.11 0.19 3.59
N ALA A 427 24.31 -0.39 2.69
CA ALA A 427 22.93 -0.78 2.95
C ALA A 427 22.83 -2.30 2.91
N THR A 428 22.19 -2.88 3.89
CA THR A 428 22.05 -4.32 4.05
C THR A 428 20.78 -4.68 4.81
N ILE A 429 20.57 -5.94 5.15
CA ILE A 429 19.37 -6.46 5.78
C ILE A 429 19.67 -7.03 7.16
N LEU A 430 18.78 -6.75 8.10
CA LEU A 430 18.60 -7.53 9.32
C LEU A 430 17.24 -8.22 9.24
N GLN A 431 17.17 -9.49 9.60
CA GLN A 431 15.92 -10.23 9.65
C GLN A 431 15.72 -10.84 11.03
N ARG A 432 14.59 -10.48 11.67
CA ARG A 432 14.14 -11.11 12.90
C ARG A 432 13.21 -12.25 12.55
N PHE A 433 13.54 -13.46 12.97
CA PHE A 433 12.74 -14.67 12.77
C PHE A 433 11.76 -14.90 13.93
N ALA A 434 10.76 -15.75 13.70
CA ALA A 434 9.71 -16.08 14.69
C ALA A 434 10.28 -16.72 15.97
N ASP A 435 11.41 -17.45 15.88
CA ASP A 435 12.11 -18.02 17.04
C ASP A 435 12.92 -17.00 17.85
N GLY A 436 12.94 -15.74 17.39
CA GLY A 436 13.68 -14.65 18.03
C GLY A 436 15.12 -14.50 17.54
N GLU A 437 15.60 -15.34 16.60
CA GLU A 437 16.91 -15.11 15.98
C GLU A 437 16.90 -13.80 15.22
N LEU A 438 17.95 -12.99 15.36
CA LEU A 438 18.23 -11.82 14.53
C LEU A 438 19.44 -12.12 13.67
N ARG A 439 19.25 -12.18 12.36
CA ARG A 439 20.28 -12.52 11.39
C ARG A 439 20.67 -11.32 10.55
N TYR A 440 21.96 -11.15 10.31
CA TYR A 440 22.51 -10.24 9.32
C TYR A 440 22.52 -10.93 7.95
N ILE A 441 22.02 -10.27 6.91
CA ILE A 441 21.97 -10.78 5.55
C ILE A 441 22.63 -9.79 4.62
N GLU A 442 23.59 -10.27 3.80
CA GLU A 442 24.38 -9.45 2.88
C GLU A 442 24.03 -9.75 1.41
N PRO A 443 23.05 -9.02 0.82
CA PRO A 443 22.60 -9.35 -0.52
C PRO A 443 23.49 -8.82 -1.64
N GLN A 444 24.52 -8.03 -1.33
CA GLN A 444 25.41 -7.46 -2.35
C GLN A 444 26.61 -8.34 -2.65
N SER A 445 27.27 -8.89 -1.65
CA SER A 445 28.56 -9.54 -1.83
C SER A 445 28.50 -11.05 -1.64
N ASP A 446 29.29 -11.76 -2.44
CA ASP A 446 29.50 -13.21 -2.31
C ASP A 446 30.44 -13.51 -1.14
N ASN A 447 30.12 -13.01 0.04
CA ASN A 447 30.68 -13.60 1.22
C ASN A 447 29.83 -14.83 1.53
N SER A 448 30.36 -16.01 1.27
CA SER A 448 29.74 -17.28 1.67
C SER A 448 29.44 -17.34 3.18
N GLU A 449 30.02 -16.42 3.93
CA GLU A 449 29.81 -16.14 5.34
C GLU A 449 28.76 -15.05 5.60
N GLY A 450 28.24 -14.38 4.56
CA GLY A 450 27.40 -13.18 4.70
C GLY A 450 26.00 -13.48 5.24
N SER A 451 25.33 -14.45 4.68
CA SER A 451 24.05 -14.91 5.21
C SER A 451 24.30 -15.82 6.41
N GLY A 452 23.99 -15.34 7.59
CA GLY A 452 24.32 -16.02 8.84
C GLY A 452 25.58 -15.49 9.50
N MET A 453 26.00 -14.26 9.17
CA MET A 453 27.02 -13.56 9.96
C MET A 453 26.68 -13.65 11.44
N GLU A 454 27.56 -14.24 12.22
CA GLU A 454 27.45 -14.17 13.68
C GLU A 454 27.66 -12.70 14.14
N TRP A 455 27.14 -12.35 15.28
CA TRP A 455 27.31 -11.01 15.87
C TRP A 455 28.76 -10.56 16.07
N LYS A 456 29.75 -11.44 16.01
CA LYS A 456 31.17 -11.08 15.91
C LYS A 456 31.46 -10.22 14.66
N ASP A 457 30.70 -10.40 13.60
CA ASP A 457 30.85 -9.72 12.33
C ASP A 457 30.11 -8.38 12.34
N VAL A 458 28.96 -8.30 13.04
CA VAL A 458 28.33 -7.03 13.39
C VAL A 458 29.28 -6.17 14.20
N LYS A 459 30.09 -6.75 15.10
CA LYS A 459 31.16 -6.05 15.80
C LYS A 459 32.17 -5.40 14.84
N TYR A 460 32.54 -6.11 13.77
CA TYR A 460 33.42 -5.56 12.73
C TYR A 460 32.78 -4.36 12.00
N LEU A 461 31.51 -4.44 11.64
CA LEU A 461 30.74 -3.33 11.09
C LEU A 461 30.67 -2.15 12.09
N CYS A 462 30.46 -2.43 13.36
CA CYS A 462 30.39 -1.43 14.43
C CYS A 462 31.74 -0.74 14.68
N GLU A 463 32.83 -1.47 14.66
CA GLU A 463 34.18 -0.91 14.88
C GLU A 463 34.65 -0.03 13.73
N LYS A 464 34.29 -0.37 12.50
CA LYS A 464 34.65 0.39 11.30
C LYS A 464 33.62 1.42 10.88
N GLY A 465 32.36 1.28 11.23
CA GLY A 465 31.23 2.07 10.80
C GLY A 465 30.96 3.36 11.59
N ALA A 466 31.90 3.87 12.35
CA ALA A 466 31.67 4.96 13.33
C ALA A 466 31.61 6.39 12.75
N SER A 467 31.33 6.59 11.46
CA SER A 467 31.18 7.95 10.92
C SER A 467 29.82 8.56 11.28
N THR A 468 29.82 9.79 11.78
CA THR A 468 28.62 10.54 12.16
C THR A 468 27.97 11.30 11.00
N SER A 469 28.51 11.19 9.78
CA SER A 469 28.25 12.14 8.70
C SER A 469 27.16 11.77 7.70
N HIS A 470 26.46 10.63 7.83
CA HIS A 470 25.45 10.20 6.87
C HIS A 470 24.03 10.21 7.45
N ASN A 471 23.12 10.91 6.77
CA ASN A 471 21.72 11.08 7.18
C ASN A 471 20.90 9.77 7.20
N CYS A 472 21.38 8.70 6.55
CA CYS A 472 20.66 7.44 6.47
C CYS A 472 21.13 6.37 7.50
N ARG A 473 21.97 6.71 8.47
CA ARG A 473 22.43 5.74 9.49
C ARG A 473 21.31 5.32 10.41
N GLY A 474 20.85 4.09 10.29
CA GLY A 474 19.81 3.57 11.14
C GLY A 474 19.16 2.32 10.57
N VAL A 475 18.05 1.92 11.17
CA VAL A 475 17.28 0.74 10.82
C VAL A 475 15.84 1.13 10.54
N MET A 476 15.26 0.50 9.53
CA MET A 476 13.84 0.63 9.21
C MET A 476 13.25 -0.73 8.89
N ARG A 477 12.11 -1.08 9.52
CA ARG A 477 11.33 -2.23 9.11
C ARG A 477 10.76 -2.02 7.71
N VAL A 478 10.91 -2.99 6.80
CA VAL A 478 10.55 -2.84 5.38
C VAL A 478 9.52 -3.86 4.89
N ASP A 479 9.31 -4.96 5.60
CA ASP A 479 8.28 -5.96 5.23
C ASP A 479 6.85 -5.40 5.32
N ASN A 480 6.61 -4.43 6.21
CA ASN A 480 5.34 -3.71 6.36
C ASN A 480 5.29 -2.37 5.60
N LYS A 481 6.20 -2.12 4.66
CA LYS A 481 6.26 -0.89 3.86
C LYS A 481 5.87 -1.16 2.41
N LEU A 482 5.40 -0.11 1.75
CA LEU A 482 5.18 -0.09 0.32
C LEU A 482 6.49 0.23 -0.40
N PHE A 483 6.75 -0.43 -1.52
CA PHE A 483 7.85 -0.02 -2.40
C PHE A 483 7.44 1.24 -3.18
N ASN A 484 8.29 2.25 -3.18
CA ASN A 484 8.06 3.51 -3.87
C ASN A 484 8.32 3.35 -5.38
N LEU A 485 7.26 3.27 -6.16
CA LEU A 485 7.34 3.05 -7.61
C LEU A 485 8.12 4.10 -8.40
N LYS A 486 8.47 5.24 -7.79
CA LYS A 486 9.39 6.22 -8.39
C LYS A 486 10.78 5.63 -8.64
N PHE A 487 11.12 4.56 -7.91
CA PHE A 487 12.40 3.88 -8.00
C PHE A 487 12.31 2.51 -8.69
N ILE A 488 11.20 2.18 -9.35
CA ILE A 488 11.01 0.85 -9.95
C ILE A 488 12.10 0.47 -10.98
N GLU A 489 12.72 1.44 -11.60
CA GLU A 489 13.78 1.27 -12.59
C GLU A 489 15.13 0.78 -12.02
N ILE A 490 15.25 0.67 -10.68
CA ILE A 490 16.47 0.15 -10.03
C ILE A 490 16.60 -1.37 -10.16
N PHE A 491 15.58 -2.04 -10.68
CA PHE A 491 15.56 -3.49 -10.86
C PHE A 491 15.63 -3.89 -12.34
N ASP A 492 16.25 -5.05 -12.58
CA ASP A 492 16.07 -5.88 -13.77
C ASP A 492 15.16 -7.08 -13.42
N VAL A 493 14.46 -7.61 -14.43
CA VAL A 493 13.58 -8.77 -14.39
C VAL A 493 14.02 -9.81 -15.43
#